data_90385f38e4afb49ca2778851d39406c4
#
_entry.id   90385f38e4afb49ca2778851d39406c4
#
_cell.length_a   1.000
_cell.length_b   1.000
_cell.length_c   1.000
_cell.angle_alpha   90.00
_cell.angle_beta   90.00
_cell.angle_gamma   90.00
#
_symmetry.space_group_name_H-M   'P 1'
#
loop_
_entity.id
_entity.type
_entity.pdbx_description
1 polymer ?
#
loop_
_entity_poly.entity_id
_entity_poly.type
_entity_poly.pdbx_seq_one_letter_code
_entity_poly.pdbx_strand_id
1 'polypeptide(L)'
;MNQTVEARAEYEPIRSFSFSERVKLWLISWAGFLFIHLVGAMLRYRFIAEPGCLYNGLRLTSPSIWCFWHRSVLPSTYRFRNHGLAVMTSRSFDGEYIARIIQKLGFIPVRGSSSRGAVGALIGMRQQLEQGHGVVFTIDGPRGPRYVAKPGPVLLAKKTGIPISCFYVAVERAWILNSWDQMIIPKLFSRAVIYASSPMQVPADSTEEQMSALHQQMQESLERCRRGAEGVFTDQQQTGQQ
;
A
#
# COMPACT_ATOMS: atom_id res chain seq x y z
N MET A 1 -3.88 -24.08 17.23
CA MET A 1 -4.54 -24.76 16.08
C MET A 1 -4.43 -23.83 14.88
N ASN A 2 -3.51 -24.13 13.96
CA ASN A 2 -3.22 -23.36 12.77
C ASN A 2 -4.34 -23.53 11.73
N GLN A 3 -5.19 -22.53 11.57
CA GLN A 3 -5.93 -22.40 10.32
C GLN A 3 -5.09 -21.50 9.41
N THR A 4 -4.26 -22.12 8.59
CA THR A 4 -3.71 -21.55 7.38
C THR A 4 -4.89 -21.18 6.50
N VAL A 5 -5.15 -19.87 6.36
CA VAL A 5 -6.16 -19.34 5.45
C VAL A 5 -5.68 -19.56 4.02
N GLU A 6 -5.95 -20.73 3.48
CA GLU A 6 -5.91 -21.03 2.04
C GLU A 6 -7.24 -20.60 1.40
N ALA A 7 -7.48 -19.32 1.33
CA ALA A 7 -8.39 -18.77 0.34
C ALA A 7 -7.56 -17.88 -0.58
N ARG A 8 -6.85 -18.49 -1.53
CA ARG A 8 -6.43 -17.80 -2.74
C ARG A 8 -7.70 -17.37 -3.45
N ALA A 9 -8.13 -16.11 -3.25
CA ALA A 9 -9.17 -15.53 -4.06
C ALA A 9 -8.84 -15.83 -5.52
N GLU A 10 -9.75 -16.50 -6.23
CA GLU A 10 -9.54 -16.87 -7.63
C GLU A 10 -9.25 -15.59 -8.42
N TYR A 11 -8.07 -15.55 -8.99
CA TYR A 11 -7.63 -14.42 -9.78
C TYR A 11 -8.33 -14.48 -11.14
N GLU A 12 -9.23 -13.53 -11.40
CA GLU A 12 -9.85 -13.36 -12.71
C GLU A 12 -9.00 -12.44 -13.61
N PRO A 13 -8.47 -12.93 -14.72
CA PRO A 13 -7.78 -12.10 -15.69
C PRO A 13 -8.76 -11.11 -16.33
N ILE A 14 -8.26 -9.93 -16.75
CA ILE A 14 -9.11 -8.87 -17.37
C ILE A 14 -9.75 -9.29 -18.70
N ARG A 15 -9.17 -10.26 -19.40
CA ARG A 15 -9.61 -10.88 -20.66
C ARG A 15 -8.84 -12.16 -20.95
N SER A 16 -9.22 -12.85 -22.01
CA SER A 16 -8.38 -13.90 -22.58
C SER A 16 -7.13 -13.29 -23.25
N PHE A 17 -6.00 -13.96 -23.13
CA PHE A 17 -4.71 -13.52 -23.66
C PHE A 17 -4.22 -14.52 -24.72
N SER A 18 -3.60 -14.00 -25.78
CA SER A 18 -2.89 -14.83 -26.76
C SER A 18 -1.71 -15.57 -26.11
N PHE A 19 -1.19 -16.59 -26.77
CA PHE A 19 -0.05 -17.36 -26.24
C PHE A 19 1.16 -16.45 -25.97
N SER A 20 1.51 -15.58 -26.91
CA SER A 20 2.63 -14.64 -26.76
C SER A 20 2.43 -13.66 -25.59
N GLU A 21 1.21 -13.13 -25.40
CA GLU A 21 0.88 -12.28 -24.25
C GLU A 21 0.99 -13.05 -22.93
N ARG A 22 0.55 -14.31 -22.89
CA ARG A 22 0.66 -15.16 -21.70
C ARG A 22 2.12 -15.39 -21.30
N VAL A 23 2.99 -15.67 -22.28
CA VAL A 23 4.44 -15.83 -22.05
C VAL A 23 5.05 -14.52 -21.52
N LYS A 24 4.74 -13.37 -22.15
CA LYS A 24 5.20 -12.06 -21.67
C LYS A 24 4.74 -11.78 -20.23
N LEU A 25 3.46 -11.99 -19.94
CA LEU A 25 2.89 -11.81 -18.59
C LEU A 25 3.57 -12.73 -17.58
N TRP A 26 3.87 -13.95 -17.93
CA TRP A 26 4.57 -14.89 -17.08
C TRP A 26 6.00 -14.42 -16.78
N LEU A 27 6.77 -14.10 -17.82
CA LEU A 27 8.16 -13.64 -17.68
C LEU A 27 8.24 -12.36 -16.84
N ILE A 28 7.45 -11.33 -17.15
CA ILE A 28 7.46 -10.05 -16.46
C ILE A 28 7.02 -10.22 -14.99
N SER A 29 5.99 -11.04 -14.75
CA SER A 29 5.52 -11.26 -13.38
C SER A 29 6.53 -12.00 -12.51
N TRP A 30 7.28 -12.94 -13.06
CA TRP A 30 8.36 -13.61 -12.34
C TRP A 30 9.57 -12.71 -12.14
N ALA A 31 9.96 -11.94 -13.16
CA ALA A 31 11.04 -10.97 -13.05
C ALA A 31 10.74 -9.91 -11.97
N GLY A 32 9.52 -9.35 -11.99
CA GLY A 32 9.09 -8.38 -10.97
C GLY A 32 9.02 -8.98 -9.56
N PHE A 33 8.49 -10.18 -9.42
CA PHE A 33 8.48 -10.91 -8.16
C PHE A 33 9.90 -11.12 -7.61
N LEU A 34 10.82 -11.64 -8.44
CA LEU A 34 12.20 -11.90 -8.05
C LEU A 34 12.93 -10.62 -7.69
N PHE A 35 12.73 -9.54 -8.47
CA PHE A 35 13.32 -8.24 -8.20
C PHE A 35 12.87 -7.68 -6.85
N ILE A 36 11.56 -7.65 -6.58
CA ILE A 36 11.02 -7.18 -5.30
C ILE A 36 11.52 -8.05 -4.15
N HIS A 37 11.57 -9.36 -4.36
CA HIS A 37 12.03 -10.30 -3.33
C HIS A 37 13.52 -10.11 -3.02
N LEU A 38 14.36 -10.02 -4.05
CA LEU A 38 15.79 -9.82 -3.90
C LEU A 38 16.12 -8.51 -3.19
N VAL A 39 15.57 -7.39 -3.71
CA VAL A 39 15.83 -6.06 -3.15
C VAL A 39 15.28 -5.96 -1.72
N GLY A 40 14.04 -6.44 -1.52
CA GLY A 40 13.38 -6.33 -0.23
C GLY A 40 14.00 -7.21 0.86
N ALA A 41 14.48 -8.41 0.52
CA ALA A 41 15.14 -9.33 1.46
C ALA A 41 16.46 -8.76 2.02
N MET A 42 17.09 -7.88 1.27
CA MET A 42 18.36 -7.23 1.68
C MET A 42 18.14 -5.96 2.50
N LEU A 43 16.90 -5.51 2.69
CA LEU A 43 16.59 -4.34 3.51
C LEU A 43 16.51 -4.70 4.99
N ARG A 44 17.09 -3.85 5.82
CA ARG A 44 16.99 -3.94 7.28
C ARG A 44 15.87 -3.02 7.76
N TYR A 45 14.70 -3.59 8.05
CA TYR A 45 13.54 -2.82 8.46
C TYR A 45 13.53 -2.53 9.96
N ARG A 46 13.30 -1.25 10.31
CA ARG A 46 12.94 -0.79 11.65
C ARG A 46 11.50 -0.30 11.61
N PHE A 47 10.73 -0.63 12.64
CA PHE A 47 9.35 -0.20 12.78
C PHE A 47 9.22 0.82 13.90
N ILE A 48 8.49 1.91 13.63
CA ILE A 48 8.11 2.96 14.56
C ILE A 48 6.60 3.15 14.43
N ALA A 49 5.89 3.14 15.55
CA ALA A 49 4.44 3.28 15.57
C ALA A 49 4.00 4.36 16.54
N GLU A 50 2.98 5.10 16.15
CA GLU A 50 2.22 5.92 17.08
C GLU A 50 1.38 5.03 18.04
N PRO A 51 0.97 5.55 19.21
CA PRO A 51 0.15 4.80 20.16
C PRO A 51 -1.12 4.23 19.53
N GLY A 52 -1.48 2.98 19.85
CA GLY A 52 -2.68 2.33 19.34
C GLY A 52 -2.62 1.88 17.86
N CYS A 53 -1.47 1.95 17.21
CA CYS A 53 -1.29 1.50 15.83
C CYS A 53 -1.80 0.06 15.63
N LEU A 54 -2.51 -0.19 14.52
CA LEU A 54 -3.08 -1.49 14.16
C LEU A 54 -2.04 -2.50 13.62
N TYR A 55 -0.78 -2.14 13.63
CA TYR A 55 0.33 -3.01 13.22
C TYR A 55 1.36 -3.14 14.34
N ASN A 56 1.62 -4.35 14.78
CA ASN A 56 2.57 -4.63 15.88
C ASN A 56 3.99 -5.00 15.40
N GLY A 57 4.33 -4.71 14.16
CA GLY A 57 5.61 -5.06 13.55
C GLY A 57 5.64 -6.47 12.91
N LEU A 58 4.71 -7.36 13.26
CA LEU A 58 4.61 -8.73 12.73
C LEU A 58 3.32 -8.96 11.97
N ARG A 59 2.20 -8.52 12.52
CA ARG A 59 0.86 -8.72 11.96
C ARG A 59 0.09 -7.42 11.91
N LEU A 60 -0.77 -7.30 10.89
CA LEU A 60 -1.80 -6.28 10.81
C LEU A 60 -3.03 -6.78 11.55
N THR A 61 -3.67 -5.92 12.33
CA THR A 61 -5.00 -6.20 12.86
C THR A 61 -5.99 -6.09 11.71
N SER A 62 -6.72 -7.15 11.43
CA SER A 62 -7.73 -7.19 10.37
C SER A 62 -9.14 -7.23 10.98
N PRO A 63 -10.13 -6.66 10.27
CA PRO A 63 -10.02 -5.85 9.05
C PRO A 63 -9.51 -4.43 9.34
N SER A 64 -8.78 -3.83 8.40
CA SER A 64 -8.21 -2.49 8.53
C SER A 64 -8.02 -1.82 7.16
N ILE A 65 -8.10 -0.49 7.11
CA ILE A 65 -7.87 0.32 5.91
C ILE A 65 -6.51 1.00 6.06
N TRP A 66 -5.57 0.69 5.17
CA TRP A 66 -4.24 1.27 5.18
C TRP A 66 -4.01 2.21 4.02
N CYS A 67 -3.37 3.34 4.28
CA CYS A 67 -3.04 4.34 3.28
C CYS A 67 -1.55 4.68 3.32
N PHE A 68 -0.93 4.80 2.14
CA PHE A 68 0.45 5.23 2.02
C PHE A 68 0.70 5.89 0.65
N TRP A 69 1.81 6.63 0.52
CA TRP A 69 2.19 7.29 -0.71
C TRP A 69 2.78 6.33 -1.75
N HIS A 70 2.41 6.48 -3.01
CA HIS A 70 2.87 5.65 -4.13
C HIS A 70 4.40 5.58 -4.24
N ARG A 71 5.08 6.67 -3.87
CA ARG A 71 6.54 6.78 -3.84
C ARG A 71 7.22 5.59 -3.12
N SER A 72 6.67 5.08 -2.03
CA SER A 72 7.25 3.99 -1.24
C SER A 72 6.69 2.60 -1.56
N VAL A 73 6.03 2.43 -2.72
CA VAL A 73 5.34 1.18 -3.06
C VAL A 73 6.27 -0.03 -3.06
N LEU A 74 7.48 0.10 -3.59
CA LEU A 74 8.40 -1.04 -3.74
C LEU A 74 8.87 -1.63 -2.40
N PRO A 75 9.44 -0.85 -1.46
CA PRO A 75 9.81 -1.39 -0.14
C PRO A 75 8.59 -1.83 0.68
N SER A 76 7.43 -1.17 0.53
CA SER A 76 6.19 -1.56 1.20
C SER A 76 5.69 -2.92 0.72
N THR A 77 5.72 -3.17 -0.59
CA THR A 77 5.24 -4.43 -1.19
C THR A 77 6.01 -5.63 -0.64
N TYR A 78 7.33 -5.56 -0.50
CA TYR A 78 8.08 -6.66 0.11
C TYR A 78 7.76 -6.82 1.60
N ARG A 79 7.68 -5.72 2.34
CA ARG A 79 7.50 -5.79 3.80
C ARG A 79 6.14 -6.39 4.18
N PHE A 80 5.10 -6.03 3.47
CA PHE A 80 3.74 -6.47 3.76
C PHE A 80 3.27 -7.68 2.93
N ARG A 81 4.20 -8.39 2.26
CA ARG A 81 3.88 -9.64 1.57
C ARG A 81 3.31 -10.69 2.52
N ASN A 82 2.47 -11.58 2.01
CA ASN A 82 1.84 -12.68 2.75
C ASN A 82 0.96 -12.25 3.95
N HIS A 83 0.48 -10.99 3.92
CA HIS A 83 -0.48 -10.51 4.93
C HIS A 83 -1.94 -10.60 4.47
N GLY A 84 -2.20 -11.12 3.27
CA GLY A 84 -3.56 -11.20 2.72
C GLY A 84 -4.23 -9.85 2.48
N LEU A 85 -3.44 -8.80 2.22
CA LEU A 85 -3.97 -7.45 1.99
C LEU A 85 -4.54 -7.33 0.58
N ALA A 86 -5.73 -6.76 0.47
CA ALA A 86 -6.33 -6.43 -0.81
C ALA A 86 -5.81 -5.09 -1.34
N VAL A 87 -5.41 -5.08 -2.61
CA VAL A 87 -4.79 -3.93 -3.28
C VAL A 87 -5.55 -3.63 -4.57
N MET A 88 -5.92 -2.36 -4.76
CA MET A 88 -6.55 -1.92 -6.00
C MET A 88 -5.55 -1.94 -7.16
N THR A 89 -5.91 -2.61 -8.26
CA THR A 89 -5.10 -2.67 -9.48
C THR A 89 -5.91 -2.22 -10.70
N SER A 90 -5.27 -1.52 -11.62
CA SER A 90 -5.90 -1.07 -12.88
C SER A 90 -6.40 -2.25 -13.73
N ARG A 91 -7.45 -2.01 -14.53
CA ARG A 91 -7.93 -2.94 -15.58
C ARG A 91 -7.14 -2.83 -16.89
N SER A 92 -6.04 -2.09 -16.93
CA SER A 92 -5.13 -2.03 -18.08
C SER A 92 -4.26 -3.27 -18.19
N PHE A 93 -3.59 -3.42 -19.33
CA PHE A 93 -2.60 -4.48 -19.53
C PHE A 93 -1.42 -4.37 -18.54
N ASP A 94 -0.99 -3.13 -18.25
CA ASP A 94 0.04 -2.88 -17.22
C ASP A 94 -0.44 -3.26 -15.82
N GLY A 95 -1.72 -2.98 -15.52
CA GLY A 95 -2.36 -3.44 -14.29
C GLY A 95 -2.39 -4.96 -14.15
N GLU A 96 -2.39 -5.69 -15.27
CA GLU A 96 -2.32 -7.15 -15.27
C GLU A 96 -0.97 -7.66 -14.78
N TYR A 97 0.17 -7.05 -15.20
CA TYR A 97 1.48 -7.41 -14.67
C TYR A 97 1.53 -7.19 -13.16
N ILE A 98 1.11 -6.01 -12.73
CA ILE A 98 1.13 -5.65 -11.30
C ILE A 98 0.30 -6.63 -10.49
N ALA A 99 -0.91 -6.95 -10.93
CA ALA A 99 -1.78 -7.89 -10.24
C ALA A 99 -1.15 -9.27 -10.09
N ARG A 100 -0.50 -9.78 -11.13
CA ARG A 100 0.19 -11.08 -11.08
C ARG A 100 1.43 -11.06 -10.19
N ILE A 101 2.17 -9.93 -10.16
CA ILE A 101 3.32 -9.76 -9.28
C ILE A 101 2.87 -9.76 -7.82
N ILE A 102 1.88 -8.92 -7.47
CA ILE A 102 1.43 -8.79 -6.08
C ILE A 102 0.72 -10.06 -5.58
N GLN A 103 0.01 -10.78 -6.47
CA GLN A 103 -0.58 -12.07 -6.13
C GLN A 103 0.49 -13.11 -5.74
N LYS A 104 1.64 -13.15 -6.44
CA LYS A 104 2.78 -14.01 -6.07
C LYS A 104 3.38 -13.63 -4.72
N LEU A 105 3.23 -12.36 -4.32
CA LEU A 105 3.66 -11.84 -3.02
C LEU A 105 2.59 -11.96 -1.93
N GLY A 106 1.47 -12.66 -2.21
CA GLY A 106 0.43 -12.95 -1.23
C GLY A 106 -0.55 -11.80 -0.97
N PHE A 107 -0.67 -10.85 -1.91
CA PHE A 107 -1.73 -9.85 -1.91
C PHE A 107 -2.94 -10.32 -2.73
N ILE A 108 -4.09 -9.69 -2.49
CA ILE A 108 -5.34 -9.92 -3.20
C ILE A 108 -5.58 -8.75 -4.16
N PRO A 109 -5.42 -8.91 -5.48
CA PRO A 109 -5.66 -7.84 -6.43
C PRO A 109 -7.16 -7.61 -6.63
N VAL A 110 -7.64 -6.40 -6.33
CA VAL A 110 -9.00 -5.93 -6.60
C VAL A 110 -8.98 -5.07 -7.85
N ARG A 111 -9.79 -5.44 -8.86
CA ARG A 111 -9.80 -4.75 -10.15
C ARG A 111 -10.59 -3.46 -10.13
N GLY A 112 -9.91 -2.35 -10.42
CA GLY A 112 -10.52 -1.04 -10.52
C GLY A 112 -9.46 0.06 -10.68
N SER A 113 -9.92 1.29 -10.81
CA SER A 113 -9.02 2.46 -10.82
C SER A 113 -9.72 3.67 -10.23
N SER A 114 -8.96 4.61 -9.70
CA SER A 114 -9.49 5.86 -9.15
C SER A 114 -10.08 6.82 -10.20
N SER A 115 -9.97 6.54 -11.50
CA SER A 115 -10.44 7.42 -12.57
C SER A 115 -11.65 6.88 -13.33
N ARG A 116 -11.65 5.60 -13.72
CA ARG A 116 -12.80 4.97 -14.37
C ARG A 116 -13.15 3.71 -13.59
N GLY A 117 -14.33 3.68 -12.98
CA GLY A 117 -14.75 2.56 -12.13
C GLY A 117 -14.30 2.68 -10.67
N ALA A 118 -14.04 3.89 -10.17
CA ALA A 118 -13.70 4.15 -8.77
C ALA A 118 -14.74 3.57 -7.80
N VAL A 119 -16.03 3.69 -8.12
CA VAL A 119 -17.11 3.13 -7.33
C VAL A 119 -17.03 1.60 -7.29
N GLY A 120 -16.87 0.95 -8.44
CA GLY A 120 -16.75 -0.52 -8.51
C GLY A 120 -15.51 -1.03 -7.76
N ALA A 121 -14.40 -0.29 -7.82
CA ALA A 121 -13.20 -0.62 -7.06
C ALA A 121 -13.41 -0.51 -5.54
N LEU A 122 -14.09 0.54 -5.06
CA LEU A 122 -14.43 0.70 -3.65
C LEU A 122 -15.40 -0.39 -3.17
N ILE A 123 -16.34 -0.81 -4.01
CA ILE A 123 -17.22 -1.97 -3.72
C ILE A 123 -16.40 -3.24 -3.54
N GLY A 124 -15.47 -3.52 -4.45
CA GLY A 124 -14.57 -4.68 -4.31
C GLY A 124 -13.69 -4.61 -3.06
N MET A 125 -13.17 -3.44 -2.71
CA MET A 125 -12.41 -3.25 -1.47
C MET A 125 -13.28 -3.46 -0.22
N ARG A 126 -14.53 -2.96 -0.25
CA ARG A 126 -15.50 -3.21 0.81
C ARG A 126 -15.76 -4.71 1.00
N GLN A 127 -16.00 -5.45 -0.08
CA GLN A 127 -16.19 -6.90 -0.03
C GLN A 127 -15.00 -7.62 0.62
N GLN A 128 -13.76 -7.18 0.35
CA GLN A 128 -12.58 -7.75 0.99
C GLN A 128 -12.56 -7.48 2.51
N LEU A 129 -12.96 -6.28 2.94
CA LEU A 129 -13.10 -5.97 4.38
C LEU A 129 -14.17 -6.84 5.05
N GLU A 130 -15.31 -7.06 4.38
CA GLU A 130 -16.41 -7.94 4.86
C GLU A 130 -15.96 -9.40 4.97
N GLN A 131 -15.00 -9.84 4.14
CA GLN A 131 -14.36 -11.15 4.21
C GLN A 131 -13.26 -11.24 5.30
N GLY A 132 -13.01 -10.15 6.04
CA GLY A 132 -11.99 -10.09 7.10
C GLY A 132 -10.59 -9.74 6.61
N HIS A 133 -10.40 -9.40 5.33
CA HIS A 133 -9.11 -8.96 4.81
C HIS A 133 -8.87 -7.48 5.09
N GLY A 134 -7.61 -7.12 5.35
CA GLY A 134 -7.21 -5.72 5.33
C GLY A 134 -7.12 -5.21 3.89
N VAL A 135 -7.36 -3.91 3.70
CA VAL A 135 -7.21 -3.25 2.39
C VAL A 135 -6.15 -2.18 2.44
N VAL A 136 -5.44 -1.97 1.33
CA VAL A 136 -4.37 -0.97 1.27
C VAL A 136 -4.47 -0.12 0.00
N PHE A 137 -4.29 1.19 0.18
CA PHE A 137 -4.37 2.19 -0.88
C PHE A 137 -3.04 2.91 -1.06
N THR A 138 -2.54 2.96 -2.31
CA THR A 138 -1.61 3.99 -2.75
C THR A 138 -2.42 5.25 -3.00
N ILE A 139 -2.43 6.16 -2.02
CA ILE A 139 -3.49 7.15 -1.84
C ILE A 139 -3.48 8.29 -2.86
N ASP A 140 -2.32 8.63 -3.41
CA ASP A 140 -2.19 9.61 -4.49
C ASP A 140 -2.60 9.03 -5.86
N GLY A 141 -2.79 7.71 -5.93
CA GLY A 141 -3.25 7.00 -7.13
C GLY A 141 -2.18 6.93 -8.23
N PRO A 142 -2.48 6.26 -9.36
CA PRO A 142 -1.47 5.93 -10.38
C PRO A 142 -1.04 7.12 -11.27
N ARG A 143 -1.69 8.27 -11.15
CA ARG A 143 -1.42 9.47 -11.95
C ARG A 143 -1.12 10.71 -11.12
N GLY A 144 -1.11 10.57 -9.78
CA GLY A 144 -0.89 11.69 -8.87
C GLY A 144 -2.01 12.75 -8.86
N PRO A 145 -1.68 13.98 -8.53
CA PRO A 145 -0.35 14.47 -8.17
C PRO A 145 0.22 13.83 -6.89
N ARG A 146 1.55 13.76 -6.84
CA ARG A 146 2.27 13.18 -5.71
C ARG A 146 1.92 13.92 -4.40
N TYR A 147 1.72 13.15 -3.34
CA TYR A 147 1.41 13.65 -2.00
C TYR A 147 0.08 14.41 -1.89
N VAL A 148 -0.86 14.10 -2.77
CA VAL A 148 -2.24 14.57 -2.68
C VAL A 148 -3.17 13.38 -2.50
N ALA A 149 -3.73 13.25 -1.30
CA ALA A 149 -4.58 12.12 -0.96
C ALA A 149 -5.92 12.14 -1.70
N LYS A 150 -6.37 10.99 -2.14
CA LYS A 150 -7.72 10.81 -2.71
C LYS A 150 -8.73 10.47 -1.61
N PRO A 151 -10.00 10.86 -1.72
CA PRO A 151 -11.00 10.69 -0.65
C PRO A 151 -11.53 9.26 -0.48
N GLY A 152 -11.18 8.34 -1.38
CA GLY A 152 -11.71 6.97 -1.40
C GLY A 152 -11.67 6.23 -0.06
N PRO A 153 -10.57 6.19 0.67
CA PRO A 153 -10.50 5.51 1.97
C PRO A 153 -11.42 6.10 3.03
N VAL A 154 -11.59 7.42 3.08
CA VAL A 154 -12.50 8.07 4.04
C VAL A 154 -13.95 7.69 3.74
N LEU A 155 -14.33 7.64 2.45
CA LEU A 155 -15.64 7.16 2.02
C LEU A 155 -15.84 5.68 2.39
N LEU A 156 -14.83 4.85 2.23
CA LEU A 156 -14.88 3.43 2.57
C LEU A 156 -15.01 3.25 4.09
N ALA A 157 -14.22 3.96 4.87
CA ALA A 157 -14.28 3.93 6.34
C ALA A 157 -15.65 4.38 6.87
N LYS A 158 -16.23 5.46 6.33
CA LYS A 158 -17.60 5.89 6.65
C LYS A 158 -18.62 4.78 6.42
N LYS A 159 -18.50 4.02 5.32
CA LYS A 159 -19.45 2.96 4.93
C LYS A 159 -19.27 1.66 5.73
N THR A 160 -18.07 1.41 6.26
CA THR A 160 -17.74 0.13 6.90
C THR A 160 -17.54 0.23 8.41
N GLY A 161 -17.34 1.45 8.94
CA GLY A 161 -16.94 1.68 10.34
C GLY A 161 -15.51 1.22 10.66
N ILE A 162 -14.75 0.76 9.65
CA ILE A 162 -13.39 0.25 9.82
C ILE A 162 -12.41 1.42 9.83
N PRO A 163 -11.48 1.48 10.82
CA PRO A 163 -10.56 2.60 10.94
C PRO A 163 -9.53 2.66 9.82
N ILE A 164 -9.05 3.88 9.54
CA ILE A 164 -7.96 4.17 8.63
C ILE A 164 -6.66 4.31 9.43
N SER A 165 -5.59 3.66 8.99
CA SER A 165 -4.22 3.92 9.44
C SER A 165 -3.34 4.31 8.27
N CYS A 166 -2.40 5.21 8.52
CA CYS A 166 -1.44 5.64 7.52
C CYS A 166 -0.06 5.08 7.83
N PHE A 167 0.76 4.88 6.81
CA PHE A 167 2.17 4.56 7.02
C PHE A 167 3.03 5.12 5.88
N TYR A 168 4.33 5.16 6.13
CA TYR A 168 5.34 5.43 5.11
C TYR A 168 6.57 4.56 5.35
N VAL A 169 7.22 4.17 4.25
CA VAL A 169 8.50 3.46 4.30
C VAL A 169 9.59 4.35 3.70
N ALA A 170 10.44 4.89 4.55
CA ALA A 170 11.65 5.60 4.13
C ALA A 170 12.81 4.61 3.97
N VAL A 171 13.72 4.91 3.06
CA VAL A 171 14.92 4.12 2.81
C VAL A 171 16.14 5.05 2.83
N GLU A 172 17.17 4.68 3.59
CA GLU A 172 18.38 5.48 3.78
C GLU A 172 19.13 5.75 2.47
N ARG A 173 19.29 4.72 1.64
CA ARG A 173 19.99 4.81 0.36
C ARG A 173 19.11 4.22 -0.74
N ALA A 174 18.73 5.05 -1.68
CA ALA A 174 17.85 4.66 -2.78
C ALA A 174 18.21 5.40 -4.06
N TRP A 175 17.84 4.82 -5.20
CA TRP A 175 17.70 5.56 -6.45
C TRP A 175 16.28 6.15 -6.51
N ILE A 176 16.19 7.37 -6.97
CA ILE A 176 14.91 8.06 -7.17
C ILE A 176 14.64 8.09 -8.67
N LEU A 177 13.52 7.50 -9.08
CA LEU A 177 13.12 7.52 -10.48
C LEU A 177 12.63 8.91 -10.89
N ASN A 178 12.91 9.29 -12.14
CA ASN A 178 12.34 10.51 -12.74
C ASN A 178 10.92 10.21 -13.24
N SER A 179 10.00 9.93 -12.31
CA SER A 179 8.59 9.66 -12.53
C SER A 179 7.74 10.65 -11.75
N TRP A 180 6.44 10.73 -12.04
CA TRP A 180 5.52 11.64 -11.36
C TRP A 180 5.52 11.45 -9.82
N ASP A 181 5.66 10.21 -9.34
CA ASP A 181 5.70 9.83 -7.92
C ASP A 181 7.10 9.86 -7.32
N GLN A 182 8.13 10.03 -8.15
CA GLN A 182 9.54 9.89 -7.76
C GLN A 182 9.76 8.60 -6.94
N MET A 183 9.31 7.47 -7.48
CA MET A 183 9.38 6.17 -6.81
C MET A 183 10.81 5.87 -6.36
N ILE A 184 10.94 5.39 -5.13
CA ILE A 184 12.22 4.98 -4.55
C ILE A 184 12.52 3.52 -4.87
N ILE A 185 13.71 3.27 -5.43
CA ILE A 185 14.27 1.93 -5.58
C ILE A 185 15.38 1.78 -4.54
N PRO A 186 15.18 0.96 -3.51
CA PRO A 186 16.18 0.77 -2.46
C PRO A 186 17.51 0.24 -3.03
N LYS A 187 18.62 0.78 -2.54
CA LYS A 187 19.93 0.15 -2.74
C LYS A 187 20.08 -1.04 -1.79
N LEU A 188 20.81 -2.04 -2.23
CA LEU A 188 21.01 -3.27 -1.48
C LEU A 188 21.65 -2.98 -0.10
N PHE A 189 21.25 -3.77 0.91
CA PHE A 189 21.73 -3.66 2.30
C PHE A 189 21.42 -2.31 2.97
N SER A 190 20.48 -1.54 2.43
CA SER A 190 20.07 -0.27 3.00
C SER A 190 19.18 -0.49 4.23
N ARG A 191 19.17 0.50 5.14
CA ARG A 191 18.21 0.57 6.22
C ARG A 191 16.88 1.12 5.70
N ALA A 192 15.79 0.59 6.20
CA ALA A 192 14.44 1.07 5.90
C ALA A 192 13.68 1.30 7.20
N VAL A 193 12.96 2.41 7.29
CA VAL A 193 12.13 2.75 8.44
C VAL A 193 10.70 2.79 8.00
N ILE A 194 9.84 2.03 8.70
CA ILE A 194 8.40 2.09 8.58
C ILE A 194 7.89 2.94 9.73
N TYR A 195 7.19 4.01 9.42
CA TYR A 195 6.48 4.80 10.42
C TYR A 195 4.98 4.63 10.18
N ALA A 196 4.22 4.26 11.22
CA ALA A 196 2.79 4.03 11.12
C ALA A 196 2.01 4.87 12.14
N SER A 197 0.91 5.46 11.70
CA SER A 197 0.05 6.32 12.50
C SER A 197 -0.87 5.55 13.44
N SER A 198 -1.39 6.25 14.44
CA SER A 198 -2.60 5.87 15.15
C SER A 198 -3.78 5.69 14.19
N PRO A 199 -4.75 4.80 14.49
CA PRO A 199 -5.96 4.62 13.69
C PRO A 199 -6.88 5.84 13.80
N MET A 200 -7.51 6.21 12.69
CA MET A 200 -8.51 7.28 12.59
C MET A 200 -9.89 6.67 12.32
N GLN A 201 -10.86 7.01 13.14
CA GLN A 201 -12.26 6.60 12.95
C GLN A 201 -13.01 7.61 12.06
N VAL A 202 -13.95 7.10 11.26
CA VAL A 202 -14.87 7.91 10.45
C VAL A 202 -16.30 7.56 10.85
N PRO A 203 -17.01 8.44 11.58
CA PRO A 203 -18.39 8.19 11.96
C PRO A 203 -19.31 8.03 10.75
N ALA A 204 -20.28 7.12 10.85
CA ALA A 204 -21.19 6.81 9.75
C ALA A 204 -22.15 7.98 9.41
N ASP A 205 -22.44 8.84 10.38
CA ASP A 205 -23.30 10.00 10.29
C ASP A 205 -22.56 11.31 9.95
N SER A 206 -21.23 11.25 9.65
CA SER A 206 -20.42 12.42 9.31
C SER A 206 -21.05 13.25 8.19
N THR A 207 -21.17 14.57 8.38
CA THR A 207 -21.58 15.53 7.35
C THR A 207 -20.49 15.68 6.27
N GLU A 208 -20.80 16.40 5.17
CA GLU A 208 -19.81 16.69 4.12
C GLU A 208 -18.63 17.49 4.65
N GLU A 209 -18.88 18.46 5.53
CA GLU A 209 -17.84 19.27 6.17
C GLU A 209 -16.93 18.39 7.06
N GLN A 210 -17.53 17.50 7.87
CA GLN A 210 -16.77 16.56 8.69
C GLN A 210 -15.96 15.57 7.82
N MET A 211 -16.51 15.12 6.69
CA MET A 211 -15.79 14.27 5.74
C MET A 211 -14.60 15.00 5.12
N SER A 212 -14.73 16.30 4.83
CA SER A 212 -13.62 17.14 4.34
C SER A 212 -12.54 17.28 5.41
N ALA A 213 -12.91 17.54 6.66
CA ALA A 213 -11.98 17.63 7.79
C ALA A 213 -11.26 16.30 8.05
N LEU A 214 -11.97 15.17 7.99
CA LEU A 214 -11.40 13.83 8.14
C LEU A 214 -10.45 13.48 6.98
N HIS A 215 -10.76 13.90 5.76
CA HIS A 215 -9.85 13.77 4.63
C HIS A 215 -8.57 14.58 4.83
N GLN A 216 -8.69 15.80 5.31
CA GLN A 216 -7.53 16.64 5.67
C GLN A 216 -6.70 15.99 6.80
N GLN A 217 -7.33 15.44 7.82
CA GLN A 217 -6.66 14.73 8.92
C GLN A 217 -5.90 13.49 8.41
N MET A 218 -6.47 12.75 7.45
CA MET A 218 -5.78 11.62 6.80
C MET A 218 -4.56 12.12 6.01
N GLN A 219 -4.68 13.21 5.26
CA GLN A 219 -3.57 13.84 4.53
C GLN A 219 -2.44 14.23 5.49
N GLU A 220 -2.75 14.84 6.62
CA GLU A 220 -1.78 15.23 7.65
C GLU A 220 -1.11 14.02 8.30
N SER A 221 -1.88 12.94 8.55
CA SER A 221 -1.34 11.69 9.07
C SER A 221 -0.34 11.04 8.13
N LEU A 222 -0.64 11.04 6.82
CA LEU A 222 0.27 10.55 5.79
C LEU A 222 1.58 11.37 5.73
N GLU A 223 1.46 12.69 5.84
CA GLU A 223 2.61 13.59 5.82
C GLU A 223 3.44 13.45 7.10
N ARG A 224 2.79 13.29 8.24
CA ARG A 224 3.44 13.02 9.53
C ARG A 224 4.22 11.70 9.50
N CYS A 225 3.62 10.63 8.93
CA CYS A 225 4.30 9.34 8.73
C CYS A 225 5.53 9.49 7.83
N ARG A 226 5.42 10.26 6.74
CA ARG A 226 6.53 10.51 5.84
C ARG A 226 7.67 11.23 6.55
N ARG A 227 7.38 12.36 7.19
CA ARG A 227 8.39 13.15 7.92
C ARG A 227 9.04 12.35 9.06
N GLY A 228 8.24 11.60 9.81
CA GLY A 228 8.74 10.76 10.90
C GLY A 228 9.67 9.65 10.42
N ALA A 229 9.35 9.02 9.28
CA ALA A 229 10.22 7.99 8.71
C ALA A 229 11.50 8.57 8.10
N GLU A 230 11.40 9.67 7.34
CA GLU A 230 12.55 10.31 6.68
C GLU A 230 13.48 10.99 7.70
N GLY A 231 12.92 11.60 8.76
CA GLY A 231 13.65 12.28 9.82
C GLY A 231 14.66 11.39 10.54
N VAL A 232 14.36 10.11 10.69
CA VAL A 232 15.30 9.15 11.31
C VAL A 232 16.67 9.12 10.62
N PHE A 233 16.71 9.35 9.30
CA PHE A 233 17.97 9.35 8.55
C PHE A 233 18.62 10.73 8.49
N THR A 234 17.85 11.80 8.57
CA THR A 234 18.36 13.18 8.57
C THR A 234 19.08 13.52 9.89
N ASP A 235 18.51 13.14 11.03
CA ASP A 235 19.09 13.38 12.34
C ASP A 235 20.42 12.64 12.54
N GLN A 236 20.56 11.43 11.97
CA GLN A 236 21.79 10.65 12.06
C GLN A 236 22.93 11.21 11.21
N GLN A 237 22.63 11.91 10.11
CA GLN A 237 23.66 12.58 9.30
C GLN A 237 24.22 13.81 10.02
N GLN A 238 23.43 14.49 10.84
CA GLN A 238 23.89 15.63 11.64
C GLN A 238 24.73 15.21 12.85
N THR A 239 24.38 14.08 13.49
CA THR A 239 25.09 13.57 14.68
C THR A 239 26.40 12.85 14.33
N GLY A 240 26.55 12.36 13.12
CA GLY A 240 27.77 11.67 12.63
C GLY A 240 28.86 12.61 12.07
N GLN A 241 28.63 13.94 12.08
CA GLN A 241 29.58 14.96 11.64
C GLN A 241 30.19 15.77 12.82
N GLN A 242 29.90 15.38 14.05
CA GLN A 242 30.60 15.84 15.26
C GLN A 242 31.55 14.76 15.77
#